data_68f458c0d981e64cee0e7c8d1e262901
#
_entry.id   68f458c0d981e64cee0e7c8d1e262901
#
_cell.length_a   1.000
_cell.length_b   1.000
_cell.length_c   1.000
_cell.angle_alpha   90.00
_cell.angle_beta   90.00
_cell.angle_gamma   90.00
#
_symmetry.space_group_name_H-M   'P 1'
#
loop_
_entity.id
_entity.type
_entity.pdbx_description
1 polymer ?
#
loop_
_entity_poly.entity_id
_entity_poly.type
_entity_poly.pdbx_seq_one_letter_code
_entity_poly.pdbx_strand_id
1 'polypeptide(L)'
;MRVTLYHNEDAGEGASVHDLTATIERHGHTVVAVVGTSDDATRILEAESDLVVASGGDGTVSTAARVLAGKATPMAILPNGTANNLARSMNITGTTDEIVAAWATGTRRPFDLGRASGPWGERWFIESVGGGLIAHSIRAFESQPPELDRPRREELIDAVRMHSEVLSSLRAVPWTMTLDGVSVSGEFLLVAVLNIPFIGPNLELCPHADPTDGEFAVVMADERHRDAIARHLQHRAAERDIGLGVTCWRARSVEIEQGDLLHIDDMVFDWPSEARVSIQIEPASLHVLV
;
A
#
# COMPACT_ATOMS: atom_id res chain seq x y z
N MET A 1 -23.78 -13.62 -3.81
CA MET A 1 -22.43 -14.02 -4.26
C MET A 1 -21.85 -15.05 -3.32
N ARG A 2 -21.04 -15.97 -3.86
CA ARG A 2 -20.18 -16.87 -3.08
C ARG A 2 -18.90 -16.11 -2.70
N VAL A 3 -18.56 -16.08 -1.44
CA VAL A 3 -17.49 -15.24 -0.89
C VAL A 3 -16.40 -16.12 -0.26
N THR A 4 -15.13 -15.87 -0.62
CA THR A 4 -13.98 -16.30 0.16
C THR A 4 -13.54 -15.14 1.05
N LEU A 5 -13.54 -15.34 2.37
CA LEU A 5 -13.09 -14.36 3.35
C LEU A 5 -11.60 -14.60 3.69
N TYR A 6 -10.72 -13.65 3.35
CA TYR A 6 -9.35 -13.60 3.81
C TYR A 6 -9.26 -12.61 4.97
N HIS A 7 -8.95 -13.09 6.15
CA HIS A 7 -9.11 -12.34 7.38
C HIS A 7 -7.88 -12.37 8.27
N ASN A 8 -7.53 -11.21 8.81
CA ASN A 8 -6.54 -11.07 9.86
C ASN A 8 -7.23 -10.90 11.21
N GLU A 9 -7.17 -11.95 12.05
CA GLU A 9 -7.77 -11.96 13.39
C GLU A 9 -7.09 -10.98 14.36
N ASP A 10 -5.80 -10.65 14.10
CA ASP A 10 -5.01 -9.72 14.92
C ASP A 10 -5.17 -8.27 14.48
N ALA A 11 -5.93 -7.97 13.41
CA ALA A 11 -6.11 -6.62 12.91
C ALA A 11 -7.10 -5.81 13.73
N GLY A 12 -6.59 -4.98 14.62
CA GLY A 12 -7.33 -3.93 15.31
C GLY A 12 -8.45 -4.42 16.23
N GLU A 13 -9.43 -3.58 16.53
CA GLU A 13 -10.69 -3.93 17.20
C GLU A 13 -11.64 -4.70 16.25
N GLY A 14 -11.07 -5.56 15.40
CA GLY A 14 -11.76 -6.20 14.30
C GLY A 14 -12.91 -7.11 14.74
N ALA A 15 -13.97 -7.11 13.95
CA ALA A 15 -15.04 -8.07 14.09
C ALA A 15 -14.49 -9.50 13.95
N SER A 16 -14.94 -10.43 14.80
CA SER A 16 -14.55 -11.83 14.69
C SER A 16 -14.95 -12.42 13.33
N VAL A 17 -14.31 -13.50 12.90
CA VAL A 17 -14.74 -14.28 11.71
C VAL A 17 -16.21 -14.58 11.76
N HIS A 18 -16.73 -14.90 12.95
CA HIS A 18 -18.17 -15.19 13.15
C HIS A 18 -19.05 -13.97 12.83
N ASP A 19 -18.69 -12.78 13.35
CA ASP A 19 -19.47 -11.55 13.13
C ASP A 19 -19.39 -11.10 11.67
N LEU A 20 -18.22 -11.22 11.04
CA LEU A 20 -18.02 -10.92 9.62
C LEU A 20 -18.87 -11.85 8.74
N THR A 21 -18.81 -13.16 9.00
CA THR A 21 -19.62 -14.16 8.29
C THR A 21 -21.10 -13.86 8.45
N ALA A 22 -21.56 -13.63 9.68
CA ALA A 22 -22.98 -13.31 9.94
C ALA A 22 -23.42 -12.02 9.23
N THR A 23 -22.55 -11.01 9.15
CA THR A 23 -22.83 -9.76 8.42
C THR A 23 -22.94 -10.01 6.92
N ILE A 24 -21.98 -10.72 6.33
CA ILE A 24 -21.98 -11.07 4.91
C ILE A 24 -23.22 -11.86 4.52
N GLU A 25 -23.59 -12.86 5.33
CA GLU A 25 -24.77 -13.72 5.09
C GLU A 25 -26.10 -12.98 5.27
N ARG A 26 -26.18 -12.06 6.23
CA ARG A 26 -27.38 -11.20 6.43
C ARG A 26 -27.68 -10.35 5.20
N HIS A 27 -26.67 -9.97 4.41
CA HIS A 27 -26.83 -9.24 3.16
C HIS A 27 -27.00 -10.14 1.92
N GLY A 28 -27.30 -11.45 2.14
CA GLY A 28 -27.67 -12.39 1.06
C GLY A 28 -26.48 -12.93 0.28
N HIS A 29 -25.28 -12.91 0.85
CA HIS A 29 -24.10 -13.58 0.32
C HIS A 29 -23.85 -14.88 1.07
N THR A 30 -22.97 -15.75 0.55
CA THR A 30 -22.63 -17.03 1.20
C THR A 30 -21.13 -17.13 1.35
N VAL A 31 -20.63 -17.25 2.57
CA VAL A 31 -19.21 -17.49 2.82
C VAL A 31 -18.91 -18.97 2.54
N VAL A 32 -18.12 -19.23 1.50
CA VAL A 32 -17.78 -20.59 1.05
C VAL A 32 -16.40 -21.04 1.56
N ALA A 33 -15.53 -20.12 1.93
CA ALA A 33 -14.25 -20.40 2.54
C ALA A 33 -13.81 -19.23 3.44
N VAL A 34 -13.04 -19.57 4.46
CA VAL A 34 -12.33 -18.62 5.32
C VAL A 34 -10.86 -19.01 5.31
N VAL A 35 -9.99 -18.04 5.06
CA VAL A 35 -8.52 -18.18 5.04
C VAL A 35 -7.95 -17.16 6.01
N GLY A 36 -7.21 -17.60 7.01
CA GLY A 36 -6.53 -16.72 7.96
C GLY A 36 -5.21 -16.19 7.39
N THR A 37 -4.70 -15.09 7.93
CA THR A 37 -3.38 -14.56 7.52
C THR A 37 -2.20 -15.42 7.95
N SER A 38 -2.39 -16.35 8.87
CA SER A 38 -1.43 -17.39 9.24
C SER A 38 -1.36 -18.56 8.26
N ASP A 39 -2.37 -18.72 7.39
CA ASP A 39 -2.41 -19.72 6.33
C ASP A 39 -1.59 -19.28 5.09
N ASP A 40 -1.35 -20.21 4.17
CA ASP A 40 -0.87 -19.86 2.83
C ASP A 40 -1.97 -19.06 2.09
N ALA A 41 -1.67 -17.81 1.76
CA ALA A 41 -2.62 -16.91 1.10
C ALA A 41 -3.12 -17.45 -0.25
N THR A 42 -2.39 -18.34 -0.93
CA THR A 42 -2.83 -18.98 -2.19
C THR A 42 -4.10 -19.80 -2.01
N ARG A 43 -4.43 -20.20 -0.78
CA ARG A 43 -5.69 -20.89 -0.44
C ARG A 43 -6.94 -20.06 -0.73
N ILE A 44 -6.80 -18.74 -0.88
CA ILE A 44 -7.88 -17.86 -1.37
C ILE A 44 -8.45 -18.37 -2.70
N LEU A 45 -7.63 -19.04 -3.53
CA LEU A 45 -7.99 -19.54 -4.85
C LEU A 45 -8.54 -20.99 -4.84
N GLU A 46 -8.52 -21.69 -3.70
CA GLU A 46 -8.97 -23.09 -3.62
C GLU A 46 -10.50 -23.23 -3.73
N ALA A 47 -11.25 -22.25 -3.27
CA ALA A 47 -12.69 -22.24 -3.38
C ALA A 47 -13.16 -21.47 -4.61
N GLU A 48 -14.12 -22.02 -5.35
CA GLU A 48 -14.81 -21.26 -6.38
C GLU A 48 -15.65 -20.16 -5.71
N SER A 49 -15.23 -18.92 -5.82
CA SER A 49 -15.92 -17.75 -5.27
C SER A 49 -16.15 -16.67 -6.33
N ASP A 50 -17.23 -15.92 -6.17
CA ASP A 50 -17.55 -14.77 -7.03
C ASP A 50 -16.83 -13.51 -6.57
N LEU A 51 -16.37 -13.51 -5.31
CA LEU A 51 -15.76 -12.37 -4.63
C LEU A 51 -14.77 -12.87 -3.56
N VAL A 52 -13.61 -12.26 -3.48
CA VAL A 52 -12.69 -12.40 -2.34
C VAL A 52 -12.81 -11.15 -1.47
N VAL A 53 -13.02 -11.33 -0.19
CA VAL A 53 -13.11 -10.25 0.79
C VAL A 53 -11.83 -10.23 1.61
N ALA A 54 -11.04 -9.17 1.48
CA ALA A 54 -9.88 -8.93 2.32
C ALA A 54 -10.28 -8.09 3.54
N SER A 55 -10.27 -8.70 4.72
CA SER A 55 -10.63 -8.06 5.99
C SER A 55 -9.38 -7.91 6.88
N GLY A 56 -8.87 -6.71 6.98
CA GLY A 56 -7.65 -6.40 7.72
C GLY A 56 -7.08 -5.03 7.37
N GLY A 57 -5.80 -4.83 7.66
CA GLY A 57 -5.03 -3.65 7.27
C GLY A 57 -4.40 -3.78 5.88
N ASP A 58 -3.57 -2.79 5.50
CA ASP A 58 -2.95 -2.71 4.18
C ASP A 58 -2.13 -3.96 3.82
N GLY A 59 -1.40 -4.57 4.76
CA GLY A 59 -0.67 -5.82 4.54
C GLY A 59 -1.58 -7.01 4.16
N THR A 60 -2.75 -7.12 4.81
CA THR A 60 -3.76 -8.15 4.47
C THR A 60 -4.32 -7.91 3.06
N VAL A 61 -4.69 -6.66 2.77
CA VAL A 61 -5.23 -6.27 1.46
C VAL A 61 -4.20 -6.45 0.36
N SER A 62 -2.94 -6.04 0.59
CA SER A 62 -1.82 -6.21 -0.34
C SER A 62 -1.56 -7.69 -0.66
N THR A 63 -1.60 -8.55 0.36
CA THR A 63 -1.41 -9.99 0.18
C THR A 63 -2.52 -10.60 -0.68
N ALA A 64 -3.79 -10.30 -0.38
CA ALA A 64 -4.90 -10.78 -1.19
C ALA A 64 -4.82 -10.30 -2.64
N ALA A 65 -4.48 -9.03 -2.85
CA ALA A 65 -4.35 -8.45 -4.18
C ALA A 65 -3.21 -9.07 -5.00
N ARG A 66 -2.06 -9.38 -4.38
CA ARG A 66 -0.97 -10.09 -5.06
C ARG A 66 -1.40 -11.48 -5.52
N VAL A 67 -2.20 -12.20 -4.72
CA VAL A 67 -2.75 -13.51 -5.09
C VAL A 67 -3.77 -13.40 -6.22
N LEU A 68 -4.55 -12.32 -6.24
CA LEU A 68 -5.58 -12.06 -7.24
C LEU A 68 -5.05 -11.35 -8.50
N ALA A 69 -3.78 -10.97 -8.55
CA ALA A 69 -3.18 -10.32 -9.71
C ALA A 69 -3.42 -11.12 -11.00
N GLY A 70 -4.03 -10.48 -12.00
CA GLY A 70 -4.39 -11.09 -13.28
C GLY A 70 -5.55 -12.10 -13.22
N LYS A 71 -6.28 -12.20 -12.09
CA LYS A 71 -7.46 -13.07 -11.97
C LYS A 71 -8.75 -12.30 -12.24
N ALA A 72 -9.76 -13.03 -12.72
CA ALA A 72 -11.08 -12.45 -12.99
C ALA A 72 -11.92 -12.22 -11.72
N THR A 73 -11.59 -12.90 -10.62
CA THR A 73 -12.30 -12.77 -9.34
C THR A 73 -12.01 -11.42 -8.72
N PRO A 74 -13.01 -10.56 -8.46
CA PRO A 74 -12.81 -9.27 -7.83
C PRO A 74 -12.51 -9.40 -6.35
N MET A 75 -11.91 -8.35 -5.78
CA MET A 75 -11.68 -8.18 -4.36
C MET A 75 -12.63 -7.13 -3.78
N ALA A 76 -13.15 -7.35 -2.58
CA ALA A 76 -13.73 -6.32 -1.73
C ALA A 76 -12.85 -6.11 -0.49
N ILE A 77 -12.86 -4.90 0.05
CA ILE A 77 -12.02 -4.52 1.18
C ILE A 77 -12.92 -4.19 2.38
N LEU A 78 -12.64 -4.82 3.51
CA LEU A 78 -13.16 -4.43 4.82
C LEU A 78 -12.00 -3.85 5.63
N PRO A 79 -11.89 -2.50 5.73
CA PRO A 79 -10.72 -1.82 6.25
C PRO A 79 -10.67 -1.87 7.78
N ASN A 80 -10.01 -2.89 8.33
CA ASN A 80 -9.87 -3.10 9.76
C ASN A 80 -8.46 -2.78 10.29
N GLY A 81 -7.56 -2.26 9.46
CA GLY A 81 -6.20 -1.87 9.81
C GLY A 81 -6.08 -0.44 10.34
N THR A 82 -4.85 -0.05 10.65
CA THR A 82 -4.52 1.26 11.22
C THR A 82 -4.52 2.37 10.17
N ALA A 83 -3.86 2.19 9.03
CA ALA A 83 -3.76 3.19 7.97
C ALA A 83 -4.86 3.05 6.90
N ASN A 84 -5.09 1.84 6.40
CA ASN A 84 -6.08 1.53 5.35
C ASN A 84 -5.92 2.40 4.09
N ASN A 85 -4.68 2.58 3.65
CA ASN A 85 -4.30 3.42 2.51
C ASN A 85 -5.05 3.05 1.23
N LEU A 86 -5.18 1.73 0.95
CA LEU A 86 -5.85 1.25 -0.24
C LEU A 86 -7.36 1.54 -0.21
N ALA A 87 -8.03 1.24 0.90
CA ALA A 87 -9.46 1.52 1.06
C ALA A 87 -9.73 3.03 0.92
N ARG A 88 -8.86 3.86 1.52
CA ARG A 88 -8.92 5.31 1.43
C ARG A 88 -8.76 5.80 -0.02
N SER A 89 -7.82 5.25 -0.77
CA SER A 89 -7.58 5.59 -2.18
C SER A 89 -8.76 5.23 -3.10
N MET A 90 -9.52 4.20 -2.71
CA MET A 90 -10.72 3.77 -3.43
C MET A 90 -12.02 4.39 -2.91
N ASN A 91 -11.94 5.32 -1.93
CA ASN A 91 -13.08 5.93 -1.25
C ASN A 91 -14.00 4.90 -0.57
N ILE A 92 -13.45 3.77 -0.11
CA ILE A 92 -14.19 2.77 0.66
C ILE A 92 -14.24 3.24 2.11
N THR A 93 -15.40 3.71 2.55
CA THR A 93 -15.64 4.28 3.88
C THR A 93 -16.93 3.74 4.47
N GLY A 94 -17.07 3.80 5.78
CA GLY A 94 -18.25 3.35 6.51
C GLY A 94 -17.98 2.16 7.41
N THR A 95 -19.03 1.69 8.06
CA THR A 95 -19.00 0.47 8.87
C THR A 95 -18.96 -0.78 7.99
N THR A 96 -18.53 -1.90 8.55
CA THR A 96 -18.56 -3.20 7.87
C THR A 96 -19.92 -3.50 7.27
N ASP A 97 -21.00 -3.20 8.01
CA ASP A 97 -22.39 -3.44 7.56
C ASP A 97 -22.74 -2.58 6.34
N GLU A 98 -22.39 -1.29 6.35
CA GLU A 98 -22.64 -0.38 5.24
C GLU A 98 -21.85 -0.78 3.99
N ILE A 99 -20.58 -1.18 4.15
CA ILE A 99 -19.72 -1.62 3.03
C ILE A 99 -20.29 -2.90 2.41
N VAL A 100 -20.67 -3.89 3.23
CA VAL A 100 -21.24 -5.15 2.73
C VAL A 100 -22.60 -4.92 2.06
N ALA A 101 -23.44 -4.04 2.62
CA ALA A 101 -24.73 -3.66 2.01
C ALA A 101 -24.54 -3.04 0.61
N ALA A 102 -23.50 -2.23 0.43
CA ALA A 102 -23.20 -1.58 -0.84
C ALA A 102 -22.83 -2.56 -1.97
N TRP A 103 -22.35 -3.77 -1.67
CA TRP A 103 -21.97 -4.75 -2.70
C TRP A 103 -23.14 -5.18 -3.61
N ALA A 104 -24.38 -5.05 -3.15
CA ALA A 104 -25.56 -5.38 -3.94
C ALA A 104 -25.73 -4.49 -5.18
N THR A 105 -25.27 -3.25 -5.11
CA THR A 105 -25.33 -2.24 -6.18
C THR A 105 -23.94 -1.75 -6.60
N GLY A 106 -22.90 -2.30 -5.98
CA GLY A 106 -21.51 -1.91 -6.20
C GLY A 106 -21.02 -2.18 -7.62
N THR A 107 -20.01 -1.45 -8.01
CA THR A 107 -19.36 -1.58 -9.32
C THR A 107 -17.97 -2.17 -9.17
N ARG A 108 -17.57 -3.00 -10.14
CA ARG A 108 -16.21 -3.52 -10.24
C ARG A 108 -15.35 -2.45 -10.91
N ARG A 109 -14.50 -1.79 -10.14
CA ARG A 109 -13.55 -0.82 -10.69
C ARG A 109 -12.24 -1.52 -11.00
N PRO A 110 -11.65 -1.27 -12.18
CA PRO A 110 -10.31 -1.73 -12.47
C PRO A 110 -9.34 -1.10 -11.47
N PHE A 111 -8.30 -1.83 -11.13
CA PHE A 111 -7.23 -1.39 -10.25
C PHE A 111 -5.91 -1.87 -10.84
N ASP A 112 -4.99 -0.94 -11.04
CA ASP A 112 -3.67 -1.22 -11.57
C ASP A 112 -2.77 -1.77 -10.46
N LEU A 113 -1.88 -2.68 -10.81
CA LEU A 113 -0.84 -3.15 -9.92
C LEU A 113 0.52 -2.78 -10.49
N GLY A 114 1.48 -2.57 -9.61
CA GLY A 114 2.86 -2.43 -10.04
C GLY A 114 3.59 -3.77 -10.00
N ARG A 115 4.55 -3.93 -10.89
CA ARG A 115 5.47 -5.06 -10.93
C ARG A 115 6.90 -4.57 -10.87
N ALA A 116 7.62 -4.96 -9.81
CA ALA A 116 9.02 -4.64 -9.60
C ALA A 116 9.88 -5.88 -9.80
N SER A 117 10.90 -5.79 -10.64
CA SER A 117 11.88 -6.85 -10.91
C SER A 117 13.27 -6.37 -10.53
N GLY A 118 13.98 -7.18 -9.77
CA GLY A 118 15.31 -6.84 -9.26
C GLY A 118 16.09 -8.09 -8.82
N PRO A 119 17.16 -7.95 -8.03
CA PRO A 119 17.96 -9.07 -7.55
C PRO A 119 17.18 -10.12 -6.73
N TRP A 120 16.06 -9.73 -6.16
CA TRP A 120 15.13 -10.58 -5.40
C TRP A 120 14.13 -11.33 -6.29
N GLY A 121 14.21 -11.21 -7.61
CA GLY A 121 13.23 -11.70 -8.57
C GLY A 121 12.11 -10.69 -8.87
N GLU A 122 10.94 -11.18 -9.24
CA GLU A 122 9.77 -10.37 -9.57
C GLU A 122 8.79 -10.31 -8.40
N ARG A 123 8.21 -9.10 -8.16
CA ARG A 123 7.22 -8.88 -7.12
C ARG A 123 6.13 -7.93 -7.58
N TRP A 124 4.90 -8.27 -7.27
CA TRP A 124 3.76 -7.37 -7.37
C TRP A 124 3.72 -6.43 -6.17
N PHE A 125 3.32 -5.20 -6.42
CA PHE A 125 3.06 -4.21 -5.36
C PHE A 125 1.80 -3.42 -5.64
N ILE A 126 1.24 -2.85 -4.58
CA ILE A 126 -0.03 -2.16 -4.57
C ILE A 126 0.13 -0.68 -4.27
N GLU A 127 0.97 -0.35 -3.29
CA GLU A 127 1.13 1.01 -2.82
C GLU A 127 2.27 1.71 -3.55
N SER A 128 3.49 1.21 -3.37
CA SER A 128 4.67 1.92 -3.88
C SER A 128 5.95 1.10 -3.88
N VAL A 129 6.89 1.58 -4.70
CA VAL A 129 8.31 1.20 -4.68
C VAL A 129 9.14 2.48 -4.54
N GLY A 130 10.15 2.47 -3.69
CA GLY A 130 11.01 3.64 -3.55
C GLY A 130 12.09 3.48 -2.51
N GLY A 131 12.70 4.61 -2.12
CA GLY A 131 13.78 4.59 -1.13
C GLY A 131 13.98 5.91 -0.43
N GLY A 132 15.09 6.01 0.29
CA GLY A 132 15.33 7.12 1.19
C GLY A 132 14.44 7.06 2.42
N LEU A 133 13.76 8.15 2.76
CA LEU A 133 13.02 8.30 4.02
C LEU A 133 12.13 7.10 4.35
N ILE A 134 11.33 6.64 3.39
CA ILE A 134 10.34 5.57 3.65
C ILE A 134 11.05 4.24 3.94
N ALA A 135 11.98 3.83 3.09
CA ALA A 135 12.72 2.58 3.28
C ALA A 135 13.51 2.56 4.60
N HIS A 136 14.17 3.67 4.95
CA HIS A 136 14.88 3.79 6.22
C HIS A 136 13.94 3.77 7.42
N SER A 137 12.74 4.35 7.30
CA SER A 137 11.74 4.31 8.36
C SER A 137 11.19 2.90 8.57
N ILE A 138 10.88 2.16 7.49
CA ILE A 138 10.44 0.76 7.59
C ILE A 138 11.53 -0.08 8.27
N ARG A 139 12.80 0.07 7.87
CA ARG A 139 13.95 -0.62 8.49
C ARG A 139 14.10 -0.28 9.97
N ALA A 140 13.85 0.98 10.35
CA ALA A 140 13.90 1.41 11.74
C ALA A 140 12.77 0.77 12.56
N PHE A 141 11.56 0.64 11.98
CA PHE A 141 10.45 -0.07 12.61
C PHE A 141 10.73 -1.56 12.82
N GLU A 142 11.27 -2.25 11.81
CA GLU A 142 11.63 -3.67 11.92
C GLU A 142 12.63 -3.94 13.04
N SER A 143 13.41 -2.93 13.44
CA SER A 143 14.40 -3.03 14.50
C SER A 143 13.82 -2.84 15.90
N GLN A 144 12.53 -2.46 16.02
CA GLN A 144 11.85 -2.28 17.31
C GLN A 144 11.10 -3.55 17.72
N PRO A 145 11.05 -3.86 19.03
CA PRO A 145 10.21 -4.95 19.50
C PRO A 145 8.74 -4.64 19.18
N PRO A 146 7.95 -5.62 18.73
CA PRO A 146 6.52 -5.42 18.49
C PRO A 146 5.84 -5.05 19.81
N GLU A 147 5.16 -3.93 19.83
CA GLU A 147 4.31 -3.54 20.96
C GLU A 147 2.88 -4.00 20.68
N LEU A 148 2.39 -4.91 21.49
CA LEU A 148 1.07 -5.49 21.39
C LEU A 148 0.02 -4.59 22.08
N ASP A 149 -1.20 -4.55 21.55
CA ASP A 149 -2.39 -3.90 22.12
C ASP A 149 -2.33 -2.36 22.29
N ARG A 150 -1.96 -1.65 21.21
CA ARG A 150 -2.04 -0.19 21.20
C ARG A 150 -3.27 0.33 20.44
N PRO A 151 -3.82 1.49 20.87
CA PRO A 151 -4.82 2.20 20.06
C PRO A 151 -4.25 2.59 18.69
N ARG A 152 -5.01 2.38 17.60
CA ARG A 152 -4.61 2.73 16.22
C ARG A 152 -4.05 4.14 16.07
N ARG A 153 -4.63 5.09 16.80
CA ARG A 153 -4.17 6.48 16.77
C ARG A 153 -2.74 6.63 17.28
N GLU A 154 -2.38 5.91 18.33
CA GLU A 154 -1.02 5.94 18.90
C GLU A 154 -0.03 5.31 17.95
N GLU A 155 -0.39 4.21 17.29
CA GLU A 155 0.43 3.57 16.26
C GLU A 155 0.74 4.52 15.10
N LEU A 156 -0.28 5.26 14.60
CA LEU A 156 -0.07 6.25 13.54
C LEU A 156 0.85 7.40 13.98
N ILE A 157 0.67 7.91 15.20
CA ILE A 157 1.52 8.98 15.75
C ILE A 157 2.97 8.50 15.89
N ASP A 158 3.17 7.30 16.42
CA ASP A 158 4.51 6.73 16.58
C ASP A 158 5.17 6.46 15.22
N ALA A 159 4.40 5.99 14.25
CA ALA A 159 4.90 5.85 12.88
C ALA A 159 5.34 7.18 12.28
N VAL A 160 4.56 8.24 12.44
CA VAL A 160 4.95 9.59 11.98
C VAL A 160 6.15 10.12 12.73
N ARG A 161 6.24 9.87 14.06
CA ARG A 161 7.41 10.24 14.87
C ARG A 161 8.67 9.55 14.36
N MET A 162 8.61 8.24 14.08
CA MET A 162 9.74 7.50 13.51
C MET A 162 10.23 8.11 12.19
N HIS A 163 9.32 8.46 11.28
CA HIS A 163 9.69 9.15 10.04
C HIS A 163 10.39 10.48 10.31
N SER A 164 9.96 11.22 11.34
CA SER A 164 10.56 12.50 11.72
C SER A 164 11.96 12.32 12.32
N GLU A 165 12.15 11.28 13.13
CA GLU A 165 13.46 10.93 13.71
C GLU A 165 14.44 10.50 12.61
N VAL A 166 14.01 9.63 11.70
CA VAL A 166 14.82 9.21 10.55
C VAL A 166 15.18 10.43 9.69
N LEU A 167 14.22 11.29 9.34
CA LEU A 167 14.45 12.49 8.54
C LEU A 167 15.52 13.39 9.15
N SER A 168 15.57 13.49 10.49
CA SER A 168 16.52 14.38 11.19
C SER A 168 17.98 14.03 10.93
N SER A 169 18.28 12.75 10.69
CA SER A 169 19.65 12.23 10.47
C SER A 169 19.88 11.77 9.03
N LEU A 170 18.83 11.61 8.23
CA LEU A 170 18.91 11.16 6.85
C LEU A 170 19.68 12.16 6.00
N ARG A 171 20.52 11.68 5.10
CA ARG A 171 21.19 12.47 4.08
C ARG A 171 20.65 12.12 2.71
N ALA A 172 20.58 13.12 1.83
CA ALA A 172 20.30 12.86 0.43
C ALA A 172 21.43 12.03 -0.17
N VAL A 173 21.07 11.03 -0.95
CA VAL A 173 22.01 10.11 -1.62
C VAL A 173 21.78 10.14 -3.13
N PRO A 174 22.82 9.79 -3.94
CA PRO A 174 22.68 9.75 -5.40
C PRO A 174 21.68 8.71 -5.86
N TRP A 175 20.77 9.13 -6.75
CA TRP A 175 19.84 8.27 -7.49
C TRP A 175 20.00 8.51 -8.98
N THR A 176 19.94 7.44 -9.75
CA THR A 176 19.88 7.47 -11.21
C THR A 176 18.72 6.59 -11.66
N MET A 177 17.79 7.17 -12.39
CA MET A 177 16.56 6.54 -12.82
C MET A 177 16.23 6.92 -14.26
N THR A 178 15.44 6.08 -14.92
CA THR A 178 14.84 6.39 -16.23
C THR A 178 13.32 6.24 -16.11
N LEU A 179 12.60 7.33 -16.43
CA LEU A 179 11.13 7.40 -16.41
C LEU A 179 10.65 7.42 -17.86
N ASP A 180 10.01 6.36 -18.34
CA ASP A 180 9.56 6.23 -19.73
C ASP A 180 10.63 6.64 -20.78
N GLY A 181 11.88 6.22 -20.55
CA GLY A 181 13.01 6.53 -21.41
C GLY A 181 13.68 7.89 -21.13
N VAL A 182 13.19 8.70 -20.20
CA VAL A 182 13.80 9.97 -19.79
C VAL A 182 14.67 9.77 -18.56
N SER A 183 15.98 10.00 -18.69
CA SER A 183 16.91 9.86 -17.59
C SER A 183 16.80 11.02 -16.59
N VAL A 184 16.77 10.68 -15.31
CA VAL A 184 16.75 11.60 -14.17
C VAL A 184 17.82 11.19 -13.17
N SER A 185 18.68 12.12 -12.77
CA SER A 185 19.70 11.88 -11.75
C SER A 185 19.74 13.04 -10.76
N GLY A 186 20.03 12.74 -9.50
CA GLY A 186 20.13 13.74 -8.45
C GLY A 186 20.41 13.10 -7.10
N GLU A 187 20.55 13.95 -6.08
CA GLU A 187 20.63 13.51 -4.68
C GLU A 187 19.26 13.72 -4.03
N PHE A 188 18.65 12.63 -3.55
CA PHE A 188 17.29 12.67 -2.99
C PHE A 188 17.24 12.11 -1.57
N LEU A 189 16.37 12.72 -0.74
CA LEU A 189 15.97 12.25 0.58
C LEU A 189 14.85 11.21 0.47
N LEU A 190 14.04 11.33 -0.57
CA LEU A 190 12.85 10.50 -0.82
C LEU A 190 12.70 10.30 -2.32
N VAL A 191 12.58 9.06 -2.72
CA VAL A 191 12.11 8.64 -4.04
C VAL A 191 10.95 7.68 -3.83
N ALA A 192 9.81 7.94 -4.46
CA ALA A 192 8.64 7.06 -4.40
C ALA A 192 7.94 6.96 -5.76
N VAL A 193 7.82 5.75 -6.27
CA VAL A 193 7.00 5.38 -7.41
C VAL A 193 5.67 4.86 -6.84
N LEU A 194 4.64 5.67 -6.93
CA LEU A 194 3.36 5.50 -6.25
C LEU A 194 2.29 4.98 -7.21
N ASN A 195 1.59 3.95 -6.81
CA ASN A 195 0.36 3.49 -7.46
C ASN A 195 -0.88 4.15 -6.84
N ILE A 196 -0.81 4.49 -5.55
CA ILE A 196 -1.87 5.17 -4.79
C ILE A 196 -1.34 6.45 -4.13
N PRO A 197 -2.21 7.40 -3.73
CA PRO A 197 -1.77 8.67 -3.14
C PRO A 197 -1.00 8.55 -1.82
N PHE A 198 -1.33 7.54 -1.03
CA PHE A 198 -0.91 7.38 0.36
C PHE A 198 0.14 6.29 0.53
N ILE A 199 1.01 6.46 1.53
CA ILE A 199 2.00 5.46 1.94
C ILE A 199 2.17 5.48 3.47
N GLY A 200 2.51 4.32 4.04
CA GLY A 200 2.80 4.20 5.47
C GLY A 200 1.67 4.75 6.36
N PRO A 201 1.94 5.64 7.33
CA PRO A 201 0.92 6.16 8.25
C PRO A 201 0.01 7.22 7.61
N ASN A 202 -0.59 6.91 6.45
CA ASN A 202 -1.42 7.81 5.65
C ASN A 202 -0.68 9.10 5.21
N LEU A 203 0.58 8.99 4.80
CA LEU A 203 1.31 10.11 4.22
C LEU A 203 0.85 10.31 2.76
N GLU A 204 0.15 11.39 2.49
CA GLU A 204 -0.28 11.74 1.14
C GLU A 204 0.89 12.39 0.39
N LEU A 205 1.64 11.60 -0.36
CA LEU A 205 2.80 12.09 -1.11
C LEU A 205 2.42 12.73 -2.44
N CYS A 206 1.41 12.19 -3.11
CA CYS A 206 0.91 12.72 -4.38
C CYS A 206 -0.62 12.57 -4.47
N PRO A 207 -1.41 13.65 -4.25
CA PRO A 207 -2.89 13.60 -4.30
C PRO A 207 -3.47 13.17 -5.65
N HIS A 208 -2.67 13.23 -6.70
CA HIS A 208 -3.09 12.92 -8.07
C HIS A 208 -2.69 11.50 -8.53
N ALA A 209 -2.11 10.68 -7.66
CA ALA A 209 -1.91 9.28 -7.95
C ALA A 209 -3.27 8.57 -8.02
N ASP A 210 -3.54 7.92 -9.14
CA ASP A 210 -4.81 7.23 -9.39
C ASP A 210 -4.52 5.79 -9.84
N PRO A 211 -4.89 4.78 -9.03
CA PRO A 211 -4.61 3.39 -9.37
C PRO A 211 -5.47 2.84 -10.50
N THR A 212 -6.12 3.68 -11.29
CA THR A 212 -7.00 3.28 -12.39
C THR A 212 -6.62 3.89 -13.73
N ASP A 213 -5.57 4.72 -13.80
CA ASP A 213 -5.23 5.52 -14.97
C ASP A 213 -4.07 4.95 -15.81
N GLY A 214 -3.49 3.83 -15.39
CA GLY A 214 -2.40 3.15 -16.09
C GLY A 214 -1.05 3.82 -15.96
N GLU A 215 -0.82 4.66 -14.95
CA GLU A 215 0.44 5.37 -14.74
C GLU A 215 0.78 5.45 -13.24
N PHE A 216 2.06 5.43 -12.92
CA PHE A 216 2.53 5.76 -11.59
C PHE A 216 2.69 7.27 -11.41
N ALA A 217 2.49 7.74 -10.19
CA ALA A 217 3.00 9.03 -9.77
C ALA A 217 4.41 8.85 -9.18
N VAL A 218 5.38 9.64 -9.65
CA VAL A 218 6.76 9.55 -9.17
C VAL A 218 7.10 10.83 -8.41
N VAL A 219 7.45 10.68 -7.14
CA VAL A 219 7.84 11.76 -6.24
C VAL A 219 9.34 11.66 -5.97
N MET A 220 10.03 12.77 -6.15
CA MET A 220 11.47 12.91 -5.86
C MET A 220 11.67 14.17 -5.02
N ALA A 221 12.16 14.02 -3.80
CA ALA A 221 12.41 15.13 -2.89
C ALA A 221 13.87 15.17 -2.48
N ASP A 222 14.54 16.25 -2.84
CA ASP A 222 15.93 16.52 -2.49
C ASP A 222 16.07 17.31 -1.17
N GLU A 223 17.28 17.71 -0.83
CA GLU A 223 17.57 18.43 0.42
C GLU A 223 16.76 19.74 0.57
N ARG A 224 16.41 20.41 -0.54
CA ARG A 224 15.58 21.64 -0.52
C ARG A 224 14.16 21.40 -0.02
N HIS A 225 13.70 20.15 -0.09
CA HIS A 225 12.35 19.74 0.35
C HIS A 225 12.32 19.26 1.80
N ARG A 226 13.44 19.21 2.53
CA ARG A 226 13.50 18.71 3.92
C ARG A 226 12.47 19.35 4.83
N ASP A 227 12.37 20.69 4.80
CA ASP A 227 11.40 21.42 5.62
C ASP A 227 9.96 21.17 5.18
N ALA A 228 9.72 20.93 3.90
CA ALA A 228 8.38 20.55 3.40
C ALA A 228 7.99 19.17 3.91
N ILE A 229 8.90 18.19 3.85
CA ILE A 229 8.69 16.85 4.39
C ILE A 229 8.43 16.92 5.90
N ALA A 230 9.26 17.67 6.65
CA ALA A 230 9.07 17.82 8.10
C ALA A 230 7.70 18.42 8.45
N ARG A 231 7.28 19.46 7.74
CA ARG A 231 5.94 20.05 7.93
C ARG A 231 4.83 19.06 7.59
N HIS A 232 4.96 18.31 6.49
CA HIS A 232 3.98 17.29 6.11
C HIS A 232 3.81 16.24 7.22
N LEU A 233 4.92 15.73 7.78
CA LEU A 233 4.90 14.81 8.91
C LEU A 233 4.23 15.43 10.14
N GLN A 234 4.53 16.69 10.49
CA GLN A 234 3.90 17.40 11.60
C GLN A 234 2.39 17.57 11.39
N HIS A 235 1.96 17.90 10.18
CA HIS A 235 0.53 18.00 9.84
C HIS A 235 -0.16 16.65 9.97
N ARG A 236 0.48 15.58 9.51
CA ARG A 236 -0.07 14.24 9.64
C ARG A 236 -0.19 13.80 11.11
N ALA A 237 0.81 14.09 11.95
CA ALA A 237 0.74 13.85 13.40
C ALA A 237 -0.42 14.62 14.07
N ALA A 238 -0.80 15.78 13.51
CA ALA A 238 -1.94 16.58 13.95
C ALA A 238 -3.26 16.21 13.22
N GLU A 239 -3.29 15.08 12.52
CA GLU A 239 -4.44 14.58 11.73
C GLU A 239 -4.95 15.58 10.68
N ARG A 240 -4.04 16.35 10.07
CA ARG A 240 -4.35 17.30 9.01
C ARG A 240 -3.87 16.73 7.67
N ASP A 241 -4.77 16.64 6.71
CA ASP A 241 -4.44 16.23 5.34
C ASP A 241 -3.96 17.45 4.56
N ILE A 242 -2.66 17.66 4.54
CA ILE A 242 -1.98 18.66 3.73
C ILE A 242 -0.92 17.95 2.92
N GLY A 243 -1.09 17.92 1.61
CA GLY A 243 -0.16 17.26 0.70
C GLY A 243 1.28 17.75 0.84
N LEU A 244 2.24 16.93 0.45
CA LEU A 244 3.67 17.20 0.57
C LEU A 244 4.12 18.46 -0.20
N GLY A 245 3.40 18.83 -1.28
CA GLY A 245 3.69 20.03 -2.08
C GLY A 245 4.95 19.90 -2.95
N VAL A 246 5.37 18.67 -3.27
CA VAL A 246 6.45 18.35 -4.19
C VAL A 246 5.86 18.01 -5.56
N THR A 247 6.61 18.29 -6.63
CA THR A 247 6.18 17.94 -7.98
C THR A 247 6.06 16.43 -8.14
N CYS A 248 4.91 15.97 -8.64
CA CYS A 248 4.69 14.58 -9.02
C CYS A 248 4.91 14.44 -10.53
N TRP A 249 5.77 13.53 -10.92
CA TRP A 249 5.95 13.10 -12.30
C TRP A 249 5.03 11.92 -12.59
N ARG A 250 4.80 11.64 -13.86
CA ARG A 250 4.01 10.47 -14.27
C ARG A 250 4.88 9.55 -15.13
N ALA A 251 4.76 8.26 -14.95
CA ALA A 251 5.49 7.27 -15.73
C ALA A 251 4.75 5.92 -15.74
N ARG A 252 4.88 5.18 -16.84
CA ARG A 252 4.39 3.79 -16.96
C ARG A 252 5.48 2.78 -16.62
N SER A 253 6.71 3.19 -16.82
CA SER A 253 7.89 2.39 -16.52
C SER A 253 8.95 3.23 -15.81
N VAL A 254 9.58 2.65 -14.81
CA VAL A 254 10.71 3.25 -14.11
C VAL A 254 11.82 2.23 -14.02
N GLU A 255 13.02 2.60 -14.47
CA GLU A 255 14.23 1.84 -14.23
C GLU A 255 15.08 2.58 -13.21
N ILE A 256 15.55 1.90 -12.17
CA ILE A 256 16.46 2.45 -11.17
C ILE A 256 17.81 1.77 -11.38
N GLU A 257 18.83 2.56 -11.68
CA GLU A 257 20.19 2.10 -11.94
C GLU A 257 21.13 2.34 -10.76
N GLN A 258 20.81 3.31 -9.93
CA GLN A 258 21.55 3.65 -8.73
C GLN A 258 20.57 4.16 -7.67
N GLY A 259 20.76 3.73 -6.45
CA GLY A 259 19.95 4.13 -5.30
C GLY A 259 20.59 3.70 -3.99
N ASP A 260 19.79 3.70 -2.97
CA ASP A 260 20.12 3.25 -1.63
C ASP A 260 19.18 2.09 -1.23
N LEU A 261 18.85 1.98 0.04
CA LEU A 261 17.84 1.07 0.55
C LEU A 261 16.52 1.25 -0.19
N LEU A 262 15.95 0.14 -0.67
CA LEU A 262 14.69 0.16 -1.42
C LEU A 262 13.57 -0.50 -0.62
N HIS A 263 12.36 0.00 -0.73
CA HIS A 263 11.16 -0.69 -0.26
C HIS A 263 10.24 -1.06 -1.43
N ILE A 264 9.48 -2.13 -1.26
CA ILE A 264 8.36 -2.55 -2.10
C ILE A 264 7.19 -2.77 -1.16
N ASP A 265 6.18 -1.91 -1.19
CA ASP A 265 5.13 -1.80 -0.15
C ASP A 265 5.79 -1.71 1.24
N ASP A 266 5.54 -2.67 2.12
CA ASP A 266 6.04 -2.78 3.49
C ASP A 266 7.38 -3.54 3.63
N MET A 267 7.93 -4.08 2.55
CA MET A 267 9.17 -4.87 2.58
C MET A 267 10.39 -4.03 2.20
N VAL A 268 11.50 -4.22 2.89
CA VAL A 268 12.77 -3.51 2.61
C VAL A 268 13.82 -4.44 2.03
N PHE A 269 14.56 -3.95 1.05
CA PHE A 269 15.62 -4.64 0.35
C PHE A 269 16.91 -3.83 0.36
N ASP A 270 18.02 -4.49 0.72
CA ASP A 270 19.34 -3.88 0.55
C ASP A 270 19.67 -3.75 -0.93
N TRP A 271 20.22 -2.60 -1.32
CA TRP A 271 20.61 -2.35 -2.70
C TRP A 271 22.02 -2.92 -2.97
N PRO A 272 22.18 -3.90 -3.84
CA PRO A 272 23.49 -4.37 -4.31
C PRO A 272 24.07 -3.32 -5.30
N SER A 273 25.34 -3.00 -5.19
CA SER A 273 26.04 -1.92 -5.91
C SER A 273 25.98 -1.95 -7.45
N GLU A 274 25.54 -3.04 -8.06
CA GLU A 274 25.43 -3.19 -9.53
C GLU A 274 24.03 -3.64 -9.97
N ALA A 275 23.04 -3.56 -9.06
CA ALA A 275 21.69 -4.00 -9.36
C ALA A 275 20.94 -2.94 -10.19
N ARG A 276 20.08 -3.44 -11.08
CA ARG A 276 19.03 -2.65 -11.73
C ARG A 276 17.68 -3.14 -11.25
N VAL A 277 16.77 -2.20 -11.04
CA VAL A 277 15.38 -2.50 -10.71
C VAL A 277 14.51 -1.92 -11.81
N SER A 278 13.68 -2.78 -12.40
CA SER A 278 12.66 -2.39 -13.37
C SER A 278 11.29 -2.42 -12.71
N ILE A 279 10.54 -1.34 -12.87
CA ILE A 279 9.21 -1.15 -12.31
C ILE A 279 8.27 -0.87 -13.49
N GLN A 280 7.18 -1.61 -13.59
CA GLN A 280 6.19 -1.47 -14.67
C GLN A 280 4.78 -1.45 -14.09
N ILE A 281 3.93 -0.61 -14.66
CA ILE A 281 2.50 -0.64 -14.36
C ILE A 281 1.86 -1.79 -15.15
N GLU A 282 0.97 -2.51 -14.50
CA GLU A 282 0.14 -3.56 -15.10
C GLU A 282 -1.32 -3.13 -14.97
N PRO A 283 -1.86 -2.47 -16.01
CA PRO A 283 -3.19 -1.86 -15.96
C PRO A 283 -4.28 -2.90 -15.75
N ALA A 284 -5.29 -2.54 -14.93
CA ALA A 284 -6.48 -3.35 -14.67
C ALA A 284 -6.18 -4.80 -14.24
N SER A 285 -5.04 -5.02 -13.57
CA SER A 285 -4.62 -6.35 -13.12
C SER A 285 -5.42 -6.89 -11.95
N LEU A 286 -6.22 -6.05 -11.32
CA LEU A 286 -7.14 -6.39 -10.25
C LEU A 286 -8.49 -5.66 -10.51
N HIS A 287 -9.57 -6.19 -9.97
CA HIS A 287 -10.86 -5.50 -9.89
C HIS A 287 -11.27 -5.38 -8.43
N VAL A 288 -11.61 -4.17 -8.00
CA VAL A 288 -12.11 -3.91 -6.64
C VAL A 288 -13.60 -3.60 -6.72
N LEU A 289 -14.39 -4.27 -5.88
CA LEU A 289 -15.82 -4.01 -5.73
C LEU A 289 -16.00 -2.82 -4.78
N VAL A 290 -16.58 -1.74 -5.30
CA VAL A 290 -16.85 -0.50 -4.56
C VAL A 290 -18.30 -0.06 -4.71
#